data_fcb5c9f84c1e6de774ea570bbfb05272
#
_entry.id   fcb5c9f84c1e6de774ea570bbfb05272
#
_cell.length_a   1.000
_cell.length_b   1.000
_cell.length_c   1.000
_cell.angle_alpha   90.00
_cell.angle_beta   90.00
_cell.angle_gamma   90.00
#
_symmetry.space_group_name_H-M   'P 1'
#
loop_
_entity.id
_entity.type
_entity.pdbx_description
1 polymer ?
#
loop_
_entity_poly.entity_id
_entity_poly.type
_entity_poly.pdbx_seq_one_letter_code
_entity_poly.pdbx_strand_id
1 'polypeptide(L)'
;MVDVKLLIDKYYKGSPELREILWTHSKNVADHCVRIARQHPELNVDLEFLEEAALLHDIGVVFTDAPGICCFGSAAYICHGYLGAELLRKEGMPKHARVC
;
A
#
# COMPACT_ATOMS: atom_id res chain seq x y z
N MET A 1 7.27 -8.24 12.52
CA MET A 1 6.52 -8.41 11.26
C MET A 1 5.19 -7.68 11.33
N VAL A 2 4.84 -6.95 10.29
CA VAL A 2 3.58 -6.20 10.22
C VAL A 2 2.47 -7.10 9.68
N ASP A 3 1.29 -7.05 10.28
CA ASP A 3 0.11 -7.71 9.72
C ASP A 3 -0.55 -6.78 8.72
N VAL A 4 -0.13 -6.88 7.47
CA VAL A 4 -0.58 -6.03 6.37
C VAL A 4 -2.09 -6.18 6.12
N LYS A 5 -2.61 -7.40 6.15
CA LYS A 5 -4.05 -7.63 5.94
C LYS A 5 -4.90 -6.98 7.01
N LEU A 6 -4.48 -7.10 8.27
CA LEU A 6 -5.21 -6.48 9.38
C LEU A 6 -5.22 -4.96 9.24
N LEU A 7 -4.10 -4.37 8.86
CA LEU A 7 -3.99 -2.93 8.66
C LEU A 7 -4.89 -2.45 7.51
N ILE A 8 -4.87 -3.14 6.39
CA ILE A 8 -5.73 -2.82 5.25
C ILE A 8 -7.20 -2.96 5.65
N ASP A 9 -7.57 -4.03 6.33
CA ASP A 9 -8.94 -4.24 6.79
C ASP A 9 -9.42 -3.11 7.71
N LYS A 10 -8.53 -2.60 8.56
CA LYS A 10 -8.87 -1.48 9.46
C LYS A 10 -9.36 -0.25 8.71
N TYR A 11 -8.71 0.10 7.59
CA TYR A 11 -9.02 1.32 6.83
C TYR A 11 -9.99 1.10 5.67
N TYR A 12 -10.16 -0.15 5.22
CA TYR A 12 -11.01 -0.49 4.07
C TYR A 12 -12.27 -1.22 4.46
N LYS A 13 -12.60 -1.24 5.74
CA LYS A 13 -13.75 -1.95 6.30
C LYS A 13 -15.08 -1.56 5.66
N GLY A 14 -15.24 -0.28 5.33
CA GLY A 14 -16.46 0.24 4.69
C GLY A 14 -16.43 0.18 3.16
N SER A 15 -15.38 -0.36 2.54
CA SER A 15 -15.16 -0.30 1.10
C SER A 15 -14.65 -1.64 0.56
N PRO A 16 -15.48 -2.71 0.60
CA PRO A 16 -15.01 -4.05 0.21
C PRO A 16 -14.58 -4.15 -1.25
N GLU A 17 -15.23 -3.42 -2.16
CA GLU A 17 -14.86 -3.41 -3.57
C GLU A 17 -13.51 -2.75 -3.80
N LEU A 18 -13.26 -1.63 -3.15
CA LEU A 18 -11.98 -0.95 -3.20
C LEU A 18 -10.88 -1.81 -2.58
N ARG A 19 -11.18 -2.51 -1.49
CA ARG A 19 -10.24 -3.43 -0.87
C ARG A 19 -9.76 -4.50 -1.83
N GLU A 20 -10.68 -5.08 -2.62
CA GLU A 20 -10.32 -6.06 -3.65
C GLU A 20 -9.42 -5.46 -4.73
N ILE A 21 -9.74 -4.26 -5.21
CA ILE A 21 -8.94 -3.56 -6.21
C ILE A 21 -7.54 -3.28 -5.66
N LEU A 22 -7.46 -2.72 -4.46
CA LEU A 22 -6.19 -2.42 -3.80
C LEU A 22 -5.36 -3.69 -3.61
N TRP A 23 -5.97 -4.74 -3.06
CA TRP A 23 -5.25 -5.98 -2.76
C TRP A 23 -4.69 -6.61 -4.03
N THR A 24 -5.50 -6.72 -5.08
CA THR A 24 -5.07 -7.31 -6.36
C THR A 24 -3.90 -6.53 -6.95
N HIS A 25 -4.03 -5.21 -7.02
CA HIS A 25 -2.96 -4.37 -7.55
C HIS A 25 -1.69 -4.45 -6.71
N SER A 26 -1.82 -4.27 -5.41
CA SER A 26 -0.66 -4.24 -4.50
C SER A 26 0.03 -5.60 -4.41
N LYS A 27 -0.72 -6.68 -4.45
CA LYS A 27 -0.17 -8.03 -4.48
C LYS A 27 0.64 -8.27 -5.75
N ASN A 28 0.14 -7.83 -6.90
CA ASN A 28 0.87 -7.94 -8.16
C ASN A 28 2.17 -7.13 -8.12
N VAL A 29 2.13 -5.92 -7.58
CA VAL A 29 3.33 -5.08 -7.43
C VAL A 29 4.33 -5.74 -6.48
N ALA A 30 3.87 -6.26 -5.34
CA ALA A 30 4.73 -6.92 -4.37
C ALA A 30 5.42 -8.15 -4.96
N ASP A 31 4.68 -9.00 -5.68
CA ASP A 31 5.25 -10.19 -6.31
C ASP A 31 6.30 -9.82 -7.36
N HIS A 32 6.05 -8.77 -8.13
CA HIS A 32 6.98 -8.28 -9.13
C HIS A 32 8.26 -7.73 -8.49
N CYS A 33 8.13 -6.94 -7.43
CA CYS A 33 9.27 -6.38 -6.69
C CYS A 33 10.14 -7.48 -6.08
N VAL A 34 9.54 -8.48 -5.46
CA VAL A 34 10.27 -9.60 -4.85
C VAL A 34 11.01 -10.40 -5.93
N ARG A 35 10.36 -10.63 -7.06
CA ARG A 35 11.00 -11.35 -8.18
C ARG A 35 12.23 -10.61 -8.69
N ILE A 36 12.12 -9.29 -8.90
CA ILE A 36 13.26 -8.47 -9.33
C ILE A 36 14.40 -8.52 -8.30
N ALA A 37 14.06 -8.36 -7.03
CA ALA A 37 15.06 -8.38 -5.95
C ALA A 37 15.80 -9.71 -5.89
N ARG A 38 15.11 -10.84 -6.10
CA ARG A 38 15.73 -12.17 -6.12
C ARG A 38 16.65 -12.38 -7.33
N GLN A 39 16.34 -11.74 -8.45
CA GLN A 39 17.19 -11.77 -9.65
C GLN A 39 18.43 -10.89 -9.51
N HIS A 40 18.44 -9.98 -8.55
CA HIS A 40 19.51 -9.00 -8.33
C HIS A 40 19.99 -9.02 -6.87
N PRO A 41 20.58 -10.15 -6.41
CA PRO A 41 21.03 -10.25 -5.00
C PRO A 41 22.07 -9.21 -4.61
N GLU A 42 22.77 -8.61 -5.58
CA GLU A 42 23.73 -7.53 -5.33
C GLU A 42 23.09 -6.27 -4.73
N LEU A 43 21.78 -6.10 -4.87
CA LEU A 43 21.05 -4.99 -4.28
C LEU A 43 20.89 -5.13 -2.76
N ASN A 44 21.06 -6.34 -2.24
CA ASN A 44 21.00 -6.64 -0.81
C ASN A 44 19.73 -6.09 -0.13
N VAL A 45 18.57 -6.35 -0.72
CA VAL A 45 17.29 -5.84 -0.26
C VAL A 45 16.70 -6.74 0.84
N ASP A 46 16.13 -6.13 1.87
CA ASP A 46 15.32 -6.83 2.86
C ASP A 46 14.00 -7.24 2.20
N LEU A 47 13.85 -8.52 1.86
CA LEU A 47 12.70 -9.02 1.11
C LEU A 47 11.38 -8.89 1.90
N GLU A 48 11.43 -9.08 3.22
CA GLU A 48 10.24 -8.94 4.05
C GLU A 48 9.74 -7.50 4.04
N PHE A 49 10.64 -6.53 4.25
CA PHE A 49 10.27 -5.12 4.18
C PHE A 49 9.78 -4.73 2.79
N LEU A 50 10.46 -5.19 1.74
CA LEU A 50 10.07 -4.88 0.36
C LEU A 50 8.65 -5.34 0.06
N GLU A 51 8.30 -6.57 0.45
CA GLU A 51 6.97 -7.10 0.24
C GLU A 51 5.92 -6.29 1.01
N GLU A 52 6.17 -6.01 2.29
CA GLU A 52 5.26 -5.21 3.12
C GLU A 52 5.05 -3.82 2.56
N ALA A 53 6.14 -3.14 2.20
CA ALA A 53 6.08 -1.79 1.66
C ALA A 53 5.33 -1.74 0.33
N ALA A 54 5.55 -2.71 -0.53
CA ALA A 54 4.85 -2.81 -1.80
C ALA A 54 3.35 -3.04 -1.60
N LEU A 55 2.98 -3.90 -0.66
CA LEU A 55 1.57 -4.17 -0.33
C LEU A 55 0.86 -2.93 0.22
N LEU A 56 1.58 -2.02 0.85
CA LEU A 56 1.03 -0.84 1.52
C LEU A 56 1.21 0.47 0.73
N HIS A 57 1.94 0.46 -0.38
CA HIS A 57 2.35 1.71 -1.03
C HIS A 57 1.18 2.58 -1.52
N ASP A 58 0.05 1.99 -1.85
CA ASP A 58 -1.13 2.71 -2.33
C ASP A 58 -2.27 2.76 -1.30
N ILE A 59 -1.99 2.47 -0.02
CA ILE A 59 -3.04 2.41 1.00
C ILE A 59 -3.84 3.71 1.13
N GLY A 60 -3.25 4.83 0.75
CA GLY A 60 -3.89 6.15 0.84
C GLY A 60 -5.02 6.39 -0.15
N VAL A 61 -5.24 5.50 -1.14
CA VAL A 61 -6.31 5.71 -2.14
C VAL A 61 -7.70 5.75 -1.52
N VAL A 62 -7.90 5.14 -0.34
CA VAL A 62 -9.19 5.14 0.36
C VAL A 62 -9.69 6.56 0.67
N PHE A 63 -8.76 7.52 0.82
CA PHE A 63 -9.10 8.90 1.16
C PHE A 63 -9.39 9.77 -0.08
N THR A 64 -9.27 9.22 -1.27
CA THR A 64 -9.32 10.00 -2.50
C THR A 64 -10.66 9.88 -3.22
N ASP A 65 -10.93 10.83 -4.11
CA ASP A 65 -12.10 10.84 -4.97
C ASP A 65 -11.70 10.33 -6.35
N ALA A 66 -12.03 9.07 -6.63
CA ALA A 66 -11.78 8.43 -7.92
C ALA A 66 -12.83 7.33 -8.12
N PRO A 67 -14.09 7.71 -8.44
CA PRO A 67 -15.21 6.76 -8.48
C PRO A 67 -15.04 5.64 -9.52
N GLY A 68 -14.25 5.87 -10.57
CA GLY A 68 -13.93 4.83 -11.55
C GLY A 68 -13.22 3.61 -10.99
N ILE A 69 -12.59 3.73 -9.83
CA ILE A 69 -11.94 2.63 -9.12
C ILE A 69 -12.49 2.47 -7.71
N CYS A 70 -13.73 2.87 -7.49
CA CYS A 70 -14.46 2.74 -6.21
C CYS A 70 -13.85 3.56 -5.05
N CYS A 71 -13.18 4.68 -5.36
CA CYS A 71 -12.66 5.59 -4.34
C CYS A 71 -13.65 6.73 -4.14
N PHE A 72 -14.26 6.82 -2.96
CA PHE A 72 -15.31 7.80 -2.65
C PHE A 72 -14.93 8.74 -1.48
N GLY A 73 -13.64 8.98 -1.30
CA GLY A 73 -13.14 9.97 -0.35
C GLY A 73 -13.25 11.39 -0.90
N SER A 74 -12.64 12.35 -0.22
CA SER A 74 -12.76 13.77 -0.56
C SER A 74 -11.49 14.38 -1.15
N ALA A 75 -10.33 13.76 -0.98
CA ALA A 75 -9.05 14.30 -1.45
C ALA A 75 -8.83 14.02 -2.94
N ALA A 76 -8.03 14.86 -3.59
CA ALA A 76 -7.62 14.59 -4.97
C ALA A 76 -6.79 13.30 -5.05
N TYR A 77 -6.98 12.52 -6.10
CA TYR A 77 -6.31 11.22 -6.27
C TYR A 77 -4.78 11.34 -6.21
N ILE A 78 -4.23 12.42 -6.77
CA ILE A 78 -2.77 12.64 -6.75
C ILE A 78 -2.19 12.69 -5.33
N CYS A 79 -3.02 12.94 -4.33
CA CYS A 79 -2.59 13.02 -2.94
C CYS A 79 -2.47 11.66 -2.25
N HIS A 80 -2.78 10.54 -2.93
CA HIS A 80 -2.83 9.23 -2.28
C HIS A 80 -1.49 8.81 -1.67
N GLY A 81 -0.36 9.15 -2.31
CA GLY A 81 0.96 8.84 -1.76
C GLY A 81 1.20 9.56 -0.44
N TYR A 82 0.95 10.86 -0.41
CA TYR A 82 1.10 11.67 0.80
C TYR A 82 0.16 11.18 1.93
N LEU A 83 -1.10 10.93 1.59
CA LEU A 83 -2.10 10.48 2.56
C LEU A 83 -1.77 9.10 3.10
N GLY A 84 -1.29 8.19 2.26
CA GLY A 84 -0.83 6.88 2.69
C GLY A 84 0.37 6.97 3.61
N ALA A 85 1.32 7.86 3.31
CA ALA A 85 2.48 8.09 4.16
C ALA A 85 2.06 8.58 5.54
N GLU A 86 1.13 9.54 5.61
CA GLU A 86 0.61 10.04 6.88
C GLU A 86 -0.07 8.94 7.69
N LEU A 87 -0.87 8.10 7.03
CA LEU A 87 -1.52 6.96 7.67
C LEU A 87 -0.49 6.01 8.27
N LEU A 88 0.55 5.66 7.53
CA LEU A 88 1.56 4.73 7.99
C LEU A 88 2.42 5.31 9.12
N ARG A 89 2.71 6.62 9.10
CA ARG A 89 3.39 7.28 10.21
C ARG A 89 2.55 7.21 11.48
N LYS A 90 1.24 7.45 11.36
CA LYS A 90 0.29 7.34 12.47
C LYS A 90 0.24 5.93 13.05
N GLU A 91 0.42 4.92 12.20
CA GLU A 91 0.45 3.52 12.63
C GLU A 91 1.83 3.07 13.13
N GLY A 92 2.77 4.00 13.26
CA GLY A 92 4.11 3.68 13.77
C GLY A 92 5.03 3.02 12.76
N MET A 93 4.82 3.29 11.47
CA MET A 93 5.55 2.66 10.38
C MET A 93 6.25 3.69 9.49
N PRO A 94 7.19 4.49 10.04
CA PRO A 94 7.81 5.57 9.28
C PRO A 94 8.65 5.09 8.10
N LYS A 95 9.27 3.93 8.20
CA LYS A 95 10.07 3.36 7.11
C LYS A 95 9.21 2.98 5.92
N HIS A 96 8.06 2.34 6.18
CA HIS A 96 7.09 1.99 5.14
C HIS A 96 6.45 3.24 4.54
N ALA A 97 6.19 4.26 5.36
CA ALA A 97 5.62 5.53 4.90
C ALA A 97 6.46 6.19 3.81
N ARG A 98 7.77 6.03 3.85
CA ARG A 98 8.69 6.65 2.89
C ARG A 98 8.58 6.03 1.48
N VAL A 99 7.95 4.87 1.35
CA VAL A 99 7.75 4.20 0.07
C VAL A 99 6.47 4.67 -0.62
N CYS A 100 5.49 5.20 0.13
CA CYS A 100 4.29 5.80 -0.44
C CYS A 100 4.62 7.12 -1.18
#